data_fa0312a07021fe787c688a09c16abddf
#
_entry.id   fa0312a07021fe787c688a09c16abddf
#
_cell.length_a   1.000
_cell.length_b   1.000
_cell.length_c   1.000
_cell.angle_alpha   90.00
_cell.angle_beta   90.00
_cell.angle_gamma   90.00
#
_symmetry.space_group_name_H-M   'P 1'
#
loop_
_entity.id
_entity.type
_entity.pdbx_description
1 polymer ?
#
loop_
_entity_poly.entity_id
_entity_poly.type
_entity_poly.pdbx_seq_one_letter_code
_entity_poly.pdbx_strand_id
1 'polypeptide(L)'
;MPLANGELFAGYQILRPLGFGGMGEVYLVSHPRLPRHDALKILPAAMSADPEFRARFNREAELVASLYNPHIVGIHDRGEFNGQLWISMDFIDGPDAGRLLRERYPNGMPPGDVAEIATAVGDALDYAHARGLLHRDVKPPNILLTNPERGRRRIVLADFGIARDAAETHGLTETNMTVGTVNYASPEQLTASRIDGRADQYGLAATAYHLLTGAPMFGNSNPAVVIGRHLNAAPPRLADSRPALAPLDPVLAKALAKNPQDRFLSCTDFAAALQRAVEGSRPLPPLVPAPGAPPGPPAGPPPAPPAG
;
A
#
# COMPACT_ATOMS: atom_id res chain seq x y z
N MET A 1 14.91 15.12 21.60
CA MET A 1 16.10 14.62 20.85
C MET A 1 15.83 13.15 20.56
N PRO A 2 16.22 12.62 19.39
CA PRO A 2 16.10 11.20 19.10
C PRO A 2 16.83 10.35 20.16
N LEU A 3 16.27 9.18 20.47
CA LEU A 3 16.87 8.26 21.43
C LEU A 3 18.17 7.65 20.87
N ALA A 4 19.17 7.48 21.72
CA ALA A 4 20.46 6.93 21.32
C ALA A 4 20.44 5.39 21.27
N ASN A 5 21.35 4.82 20.47
CA ASN A 5 21.56 3.38 20.47
C ASN A 5 22.00 2.89 21.87
N GLY A 6 21.36 1.83 22.39
CA GLY A 6 21.56 1.29 23.72
C GLY A 6 20.70 1.93 24.81
N GLU A 7 20.03 3.05 24.54
CA GLU A 7 19.13 3.69 25.48
C GLU A 7 17.90 2.81 25.76
N LEU A 8 17.35 2.92 26.99
CA LEU A 8 16.15 2.21 27.38
C LEU A 8 14.93 3.13 27.35
N PHE A 9 13.88 2.69 26.66
CA PHE A 9 12.58 3.33 26.63
C PHE A 9 11.49 2.32 26.97
N ALA A 10 10.71 2.55 28.02
CA ALA A 10 9.67 1.64 28.49
C ALA A 10 10.14 0.17 28.66
N GLY A 11 11.41 -0.04 28.97
CA GLY A 11 12.05 -1.36 29.09
C GLY A 11 12.60 -1.93 27.77
N TYR A 12 12.28 -1.37 26.62
CA TYR A 12 12.85 -1.75 25.33
C TYR A 12 14.21 -1.11 25.13
N GLN A 13 15.19 -1.86 24.64
CA GLN A 13 16.51 -1.33 24.29
C GLN A 13 16.50 -0.84 22.83
N ILE A 14 16.80 0.44 22.62
CA ILE A 14 16.90 1.03 21.29
C ILE A 14 18.14 0.46 20.57
N LEU A 15 17.95 -0.07 19.37
CA LEU A 15 19.03 -0.57 18.52
C LEU A 15 19.40 0.43 17.42
N ARG A 16 18.42 1.01 16.75
CA ARG A 16 18.61 2.04 15.72
C ARG A 16 17.26 2.68 15.34
N PRO A 17 17.28 3.89 14.80
CA PRO A 17 16.08 4.46 14.18
C PRO A 17 15.67 3.69 12.92
N LEU A 18 14.36 3.57 12.68
CA LEU A 18 13.75 3.09 11.45
C LEU A 18 13.17 4.24 10.63
N GLY A 19 12.63 5.28 11.28
CA GLY A 19 12.08 6.44 10.61
C GLY A 19 11.64 7.54 11.57
N PHE A 20 11.54 8.75 11.02
CA PHE A 20 11.07 9.94 11.71
C PHE A 20 9.96 10.60 10.88
N GLY A 21 8.91 11.07 11.53
CA GLY A 21 7.82 11.75 10.84
C GLY A 21 6.97 12.61 11.77
N GLY A 22 6.00 13.31 11.21
CA GLY A 22 5.09 14.17 12.00
C GLY A 22 4.26 13.43 13.04
N MET A 23 4.12 12.10 12.90
CA MET A 23 3.38 11.23 13.83
C MET A 23 4.30 10.50 14.83
N GLY A 24 5.57 10.93 14.95
CA GLY A 24 6.51 10.37 15.91
C GLY A 24 7.73 9.71 15.29
N GLU A 25 8.42 8.98 16.14
CA GLU A 25 9.68 8.32 15.85
C GLU A 25 9.49 6.81 15.91
N VAL A 26 10.07 6.08 14.98
CA VAL A 26 10.01 4.59 14.95
C VAL A 26 11.43 4.05 15.10
N TYR A 27 11.62 3.13 16.03
CA TYR A 27 12.88 2.50 16.35
C TYR A 27 12.82 0.99 16.20
N LEU A 28 13.91 0.39 15.74
CA LEU A 28 14.18 -1.02 15.97
C LEU A 28 14.62 -1.20 17.42
N VAL A 29 14.00 -2.12 18.13
CA VAL A 29 14.26 -2.36 19.55
C VAL A 29 14.44 -3.85 19.84
N SER A 30 15.22 -4.17 20.90
CA SER A 30 15.19 -5.48 21.54
C SER A 30 14.01 -5.54 22.51
N HIS A 31 13.22 -6.62 22.41
CA HIS A 31 12.14 -6.84 23.36
C HIS A 31 12.68 -7.12 24.78
N PRO A 32 12.10 -6.55 25.84
CA PRO A 32 12.68 -6.60 27.20
C PRO A 32 12.77 -8.00 27.80
N ARG A 33 11.97 -8.97 27.34
CA ARG A 33 11.86 -10.30 27.93
C ARG A 33 11.95 -11.44 26.92
N LEU A 34 11.76 -11.18 25.62
CA LEU A 34 11.75 -12.20 24.57
C LEU A 34 12.95 -12.02 23.64
N PRO A 35 13.54 -13.07 23.09
CA PRO A 35 14.67 -12.98 22.17
C PRO A 35 14.19 -12.62 20.76
N ARG A 36 13.58 -11.43 20.63
CA ARG A 36 13.10 -10.91 19.34
C ARG A 36 13.31 -9.40 19.24
N HIS A 37 13.22 -8.91 18.04
CA HIS A 37 13.19 -7.47 17.72
C HIS A 37 11.77 -7.03 17.39
N ASP A 38 11.40 -5.86 17.88
CA ASP A 38 10.13 -5.19 17.57
C ASP A 38 10.41 -3.83 16.91
N ALA A 39 9.41 -3.28 16.21
CA ALA A 39 9.37 -1.88 15.87
C ALA A 39 8.62 -1.12 16.95
N LEU A 40 9.26 -0.13 17.57
CA LEU A 40 8.67 0.71 18.60
C LEU A 40 8.37 2.10 18.04
N LYS A 41 7.10 2.47 17.95
CA LYS A 41 6.66 3.81 17.57
C LYS A 41 6.39 4.63 18.81
N ILE A 42 7.04 5.79 18.94
CA ILE A 42 6.90 6.73 20.05
C ILE A 42 6.23 7.99 19.50
N LEU A 43 5.11 8.36 20.10
CA LEU A 43 4.34 9.50 19.65
C LEU A 43 4.88 10.82 20.25
N PRO A 44 4.71 11.95 19.54
CA PRO A 44 5.13 13.25 20.05
C PRO A 44 4.50 13.58 21.40
N ALA A 45 5.28 14.16 22.30
CA ALA A 45 4.80 14.54 23.66
C ALA A 45 3.58 15.47 23.60
N ALA A 46 3.57 16.42 22.65
CA ALA A 46 2.44 17.33 22.47
C ALA A 46 1.12 16.61 22.15
N MET A 47 1.16 15.57 21.31
CA MET A 47 -0.02 14.74 20.99
C MET A 47 -0.39 13.86 22.19
N SER A 48 0.60 13.32 22.88
CA SER A 48 0.40 12.47 24.06
C SER A 48 -0.16 13.21 25.25
N ALA A 49 -0.03 14.52 25.33
CA ALA A 49 -0.57 15.36 26.38
C ALA A 49 -2.09 15.62 26.24
N ASP A 50 -2.65 15.45 25.03
CA ASP A 50 -4.09 15.67 24.78
C ASP A 50 -4.93 14.47 25.28
N PRO A 51 -5.86 14.68 26.25
CA PRO A 51 -6.68 13.60 26.79
C PRO A 51 -7.61 12.94 25.76
N GLU A 52 -8.14 13.70 24.80
CA GLU A 52 -9.01 13.15 23.76
C GLU A 52 -8.21 12.28 22.79
N PHE A 53 -7.01 12.73 22.42
CA PHE A 53 -6.08 11.94 21.60
C PHE A 53 -5.71 10.63 22.31
N ARG A 54 -5.38 10.67 23.63
CA ARG A 54 -5.05 9.48 24.43
C ARG A 54 -6.20 8.46 24.44
N ALA A 55 -7.42 8.93 24.66
CA ALA A 55 -8.60 8.06 24.70
C ALA A 55 -8.83 7.38 23.33
N ARG A 56 -8.67 8.12 22.23
CA ARG A 56 -8.76 7.57 20.87
C ARG A 56 -7.64 6.60 20.55
N PHE A 57 -6.39 6.99 20.81
CA PHE A 57 -5.22 6.12 20.63
C PHE A 57 -5.42 4.76 21.30
N ASN A 58 -5.86 4.76 22.57
CA ASN A 58 -6.08 3.53 23.32
C ASN A 58 -7.15 2.64 22.66
N ARG A 59 -8.28 3.22 22.25
CA ARG A 59 -9.36 2.48 21.59
C ARG A 59 -8.96 1.92 20.22
N GLU A 60 -8.29 2.73 19.41
CA GLU A 60 -7.86 2.30 18.08
C GLU A 60 -6.76 1.26 18.15
N ALA A 61 -5.78 1.43 19.05
CA ALA A 61 -4.75 0.45 19.28
C ALA A 61 -5.33 -0.91 19.72
N GLU A 62 -6.39 -0.93 20.54
CA GLU A 62 -7.12 -2.16 20.90
C GLU A 62 -7.77 -2.82 19.68
N LEU A 63 -8.42 -2.02 18.83
CA LEU A 63 -9.03 -2.54 17.61
C LEU A 63 -7.99 -3.13 16.66
N VAL A 64 -6.88 -2.40 16.40
CA VAL A 64 -5.80 -2.89 15.54
C VAL A 64 -5.13 -4.15 16.13
N ALA A 65 -4.91 -4.19 17.45
CA ALA A 65 -4.34 -5.35 18.13
C ALA A 65 -5.22 -6.61 18.02
N SER A 66 -6.53 -6.45 17.80
CA SER A 66 -7.46 -7.56 17.58
C SER A 66 -7.44 -8.09 16.14
N LEU A 67 -6.78 -7.41 15.20
CA LEU A 67 -6.71 -7.83 13.81
C LEU A 67 -5.70 -8.96 13.65
N TYR A 68 -6.11 -10.05 13.03
CA TYR A 68 -5.25 -11.16 12.67
C TYR A 68 -5.35 -11.43 11.17
N ASN A 69 -4.45 -10.82 10.41
CA ASN A 69 -4.37 -10.97 8.96
C ASN A 69 -2.88 -10.97 8.55
N PRO A 70 -2.43 -11.86 7.64
CA PRO A 70 -1.03 -11.98 7.24
C PRO A 70 -0.47 -10.74 6.56
N HIS A 71 -1.34 -9.84 6.09
CA HIS A 71 -1.02 -8.60 5.41
C HIS A 71 -1.21 -7.34 6.28
N ILE A 72 -1.41 -7.51 7.60
CA ILE A 72 -1.48 -6.42 8.58
C ILE A 72 -0.31 -6.56 9.56
N VAL A 73 0.35 -5.44 9.90
CA VAL A 73 1.36 -5.40 10.98
C VAL A 73 0.69 -5.70 12.31
N GLY A 74 1.15 -6.76 12.98
CA GLY A 74 0.65 -7.11 14.32
C GLY A 74 1.14 -6.14 15.39
N ILE A 75 0.23 -5.71 16.26
CA ILE A 75 0.56 -4.94 17.47
C ILE A 75 0.82 -5.91 18.60
N HIS A 76 1.92 -5.71 19.34
CA HIS A 76 2.32 -6.55 20.46
C HIS A 76 1.99 -5.95 21.81
N ASP A 77 2.21 -4.65 21.96
CA ASP A 77 1.99 -3.94 23.21
C ASP A 77 1.85 -2.44 22.97
N ARG A 78 1.31 -1.72 23.95
CA ARG A 78 1.18 -0.27 23.97
C ARG A 78 1.28 0.26 25.38
N GLY A 79 1.61 1.51 25.52
CA GLY A 79 1.68 2.13 26.84
C GLY A 79 2.03 3.59 26.81
N GLU A 80 2.38 4.06 27.99
CA GLU A 80 2.89 5.40 28.22
C GLU A 80 4.20 5.32 29.01
N PHE A 81 5.16 6.13 28.60
CA PHE A 81 6.44 6.27 29.30
C PHE A 81 6.91 7.72 29.21
N ASN A 82 7.27 8.32 30.34
CA ASN A 82 7.67 9.73 30.44
C ASN A 82 6.70 10.71 29.76
N GLY A 83 5.40 10.48 29.88
CA GLY A 83 4.36 11.32 29.25
C GLY A 83 4.19 11.13 27.74
N GLN A 84 4.87 10.18 27.14
CA GLN A 84 4.74 9.84 25.71
C GLN A 84 4.06 8.48 25.53
N LEU A 85 3.07 8.47 24.66
CA LEU A 85 2.43 7.24 24.20
C LEU A 85 3.35 6.48 23.25
N TRP A 86 3.32 5.16 23.32
CA TRP A 86 4.09 4.29 22.45
C TRP A 86 3.31 3.05 22.06
N ILE A 87 3.72 2.42 20.95
CA ILE A 87 3.18 1.16 20.47
C ILE A 87 4.33 0.28 19.96
N SER A 88 4.34 -0.99 20.37
CA SER A 88 5.26 -2.03 19.90
C SER A 88 4.54 -2.91 18.90
N MET A 89 5.21 -3.22 17.78
CA MET A 89 4.62 -3.94 16.66
C MET A 89 5.66 -4.82 15.95
N ASP A 90 5.20 -5.65 15.02
CA ASP A 90 6.07 -6.47 14.15
C ASP A 90 7.17 -5.62 13.53
N PHE A 91 8.41 -6.05 13.67
CA PHE A 91 9.50 -5.55 12.85
C PHE A 91 9.52 -6.30 11.51
N ILE A 92 9.34 -5.58 10.42
CA ILE A 92 9.41 -6.14 9.06
C ILE A 92 10.80 -5.84 8.49
N ASP A 93 11.63 -6.87 8.35
CA ASP A 93 12.97 -6.71 7.78
C ASP A 93 12.92 -6.60 6.25
N GLY A 94 12.92 -5.37 5.79
CA GLY A 94 12.88 -5.02 4.38
C GLY A 94 12.50 -3.55 4.13
N PRO A 95 12.48 -3.12 2.87
CA PRO A 95 12.12 -1.76 2.52
C PRO A 95 10.60 -1.56 2.54
N ASP A 96 10.15 -0.33 2.74
CA ASP A 96 8.82 0.07 2.32
C ASP A 96 8.73 0.20 0.79
N ALA A 97 7.48 0.19 0.26
CA ALA A 97 7.26 0.26 -1.20
C ALA A 97 7.75 1.59 -1.81
N GLY A 98 7.72 2.69 -1.04
CA GLY A 98 8.23 3.98 -1.51
C GLY A 98 9.75 3.99 -1.60
N ARG A 99 10.44 3.39 -0.64
CA ARG A 99 11.89 3.22 -0.68
C ARG A 99 12.30 2.29 -1.83
N LEU A 100 11.62 1.16 -1.98
CA LEU A 100 11.86 0.22 -3.06
C LEU A 100 11.68 0.88 -4.43
N LEU A 101 10.62 1.70 -4.59
CA LEU A 101 10.37 2.47 -5.81
C LEU A 101 11.53 3.41 -6.13
N ARG A 102 11.93 4.24 -5.14
CA ARG A 102 13.01 5.22 -5.35
C ARG A 102 14.36 4.57 -5.66
N GLU A 103 14.70 3.48 -4.96
CA GLU A 103 16.03 2.86 -5.07
C GLU A 103 16.17 1.94 -6.28
N ARG A 104 15.09 1.22 -6.67
CA ARG A 104 15.16 0.18 -7.71
C ARG A 104 14.31 0.46 -8.94
N TYR A 105 13.23 1.22 -8.79
CA TYR A 105 12.24 1.44 -9.85
C TYR A 105 11.86 2.91 -10.03
N PRO A 106 12.82 3.84 -10.17
CA PRO A 106 12.52 5.29 -10.20
C PRO A 106 11.54 5.69 -11.30
N ASN A 107 11.42 4.88 -12.37
CA ASN A 107 10.48 5.08 -13.47
C ASN A 107 9.23 4.20 -13.37
N GLY A 108 8.96 3.59 -12.22
CA GLY A 108 7.80 2.73 -11.96
C GLY A 108 8.13 1.25 -11.93
N MET A 109 7.44 0.53 -11.04
CA MET A 109 7.58 -0.90 -10.80
C MET A 109 6.95 -1.74 -11.93
N PRO A 110 7.34 -3.02 -12.07
CA PRO A 110 6.65 -3.97 -12.94
C PRO A 110 5.16 -4.06 -12.57
N PRO A 111 4.23 -4.07 -13.55
CA PRO A 111 2.79 -4.11 -13.27
C PRO A 111 2.36 -5.33 -12.45
N GLY A 112 3.01 -6.48 -12.64
CA GLY A 112 2.76 -7.70 -11.86
C GLY A 112 3.05 -7.51 -10.37
N ASP A 113 4.17 -6.85 -10.02
CA ASP A 113 4.55 -6.58 -8.64
C ASP A 113 3.54 -5.60 -7.99
N VAL A 114 3.07 -4.60 -8.75
CA VAL A 114 2.06 -3.65 -8.26
C VAL A 114 0.71 -4.33 -8.03
N ALA A 115 0.31 -5.25 -8.92
CA ALA A 115 -0.92 -6.02 -8.74
C ALA A 115 -0.84 -6.96 -7.53
N GLU A 116 0.32 -7.59 -7.27
CA GLU A 116 0.56 -8.39 -6.05
C GLU A 116 0.44 -7.53 -4.79
N ILE A 117 1.06 -6.35 -4.78
CA ILE A 117 0.93 -5.38 -3.67
C ILE A 117 -0.53 -4.97 -3.48
N ALA A 118 -1.24 -4.63 -4.55
CA ALA A 118 -2.64 -4.22 -4.47
C ALA A 118 -3.54 -5.35 -3.93
N THR A 119 -3.26 -6.60 -4.29
CA THR A 119 -3.99 -7.78 -3.81
C THR A 119 -3.80 -7.98 -2.32
N ALA A 120 -2.57 -7.96 -1.84
CA ALA A 120 -2.24 -8.14 -0.43
C ALA A 120 -2.82 -7.00 0.45
N VAL A 121 -2.66 -5.75 -0.01
CA VAL A 121 -3.18 -4.58 0.71
C VAL A 121 -4.70 -4.52 0.64
N GLY A 122 -5.31 -4.90 -0.49
CA GLY A 122 -6.77 -4.97 -0.65
C GLY A 122 -7.40 -5.96 0.33
N ASP A 123 -6.80 -7.15 0.49
CA ASP A 123 -7.24 -8.15 1.49
C ASP A 123 -7.14 -7.60 2.92
N ALA A 124 -6.02 -6.95 3.27
CA ALA A 124 -5.83 -6.33 4.58
C ALA A 124 -6.89 -5.26 4.87
N LEU A 125 -7.18 -4.40 3.90
CA LEU A 125 -8.14 -3.31 4.04
C LEU A 125 -9.57 -3.85 4.21
N ASP A 126 -10.03 -4.75 3.34
CA ASP A 126 -11.38 -5.29 3.45
C ASP A 126 -11.58 -6.10 4.75
N TYR A 127 -10.52 -6.80 5.21
CA TYR A 127 -10.54 -7.47 6.51
C TYR A 127 -10.74 -6.50 7.68
N ALA A 128 -10.07 -5.32 7.65
CA ALA A 128 -10.21 -4.28 8.65
C ALA A 128 -11.58 -3.57 8.55
N HIS A 129 -12.05 -3.28 7.33
CA HIS A 129 -13.34 -2.65 7.07
C HIS A 129 -14.51 -3.48 7.61
N ALA A 130 -14.46 -4.81 7.44
CA ALA A 130 -15.46 -5.72 8.02
C ALA A 130 -15.53 -5.66 9.56
N ARG A 131 -14.50 -5.10 10.22
CA ARG A 131 -14.43 -4.88 11.68
C ARG A 131 -14.62 -3.42 12.08
N GLY A 132 -15.07 -2.58 11.15
CA GLY A 132 -15.36 -1.17 11.40
C GLY A 132 -14.12 -0.27 11.49
N LEU A 133 -12.95 -0.75 11.05
CA LEU A 133 -11.71 0.02 11.07
C LEU A 133 -11.31 0.45 9.67
N LEU A 134 -11.11 1.76 9.46
CA LEU A 134 -10.56 2.34 8.24
C LEU A 134 -9.08 2.66 8.43
N HIS A 135 -8.28 2.51 7.37
CA HIS A 135 -6.85 2.82 7.42
C HIS A 135 -6.54 4.30 7.25
N ARG A 136 -7.23 4.99 6.32
CA ARG A 136 -7.18 6.43 6.05
C ARG A 136 -5.83 7.01 5.58
N ASP A 137 -4.77 6.21 5.48
CA ASP A 137 -3.42 6.64 5.07
C ASP A 137 -2.71 5.60 4.19
N VAL A 138 -3.43 5.03 3.22
CA VAL A 138 -2.84 4.07 2.29
C VAL A 138 -1.89 4.78 1.35
N LYS A 139 -0.58 4.51 1.51
CA LYS A 139 0.50 5.12 0.71
C LYS A 139 1.73 4.22 0.68
N PRO A 140 2.66 4.39 -0.29
CA PRO A 140 3.83 3.52 -0.45
C PRO A 140 4.70 3.37 0.83
N PRO A 141 4.95 4.41 1.65
CA PRO A 141 5.74 4.25 2.88
C PRO A 141 5.09 3.35 3.96
N ASN A 142 3.77 3.16 3.91
CA ASN A 142 3.04 2.32 4.86
C ASN A 142 2.90 0.87 4.38
N ILE A 143 3.43 0.51 3.22
CA ILE A 143 3.43 -0.84 2.67
C ILE A 143 4.84 -1.40 2.80
N LEU A 144 5.02 -2.31 3.76
CA LEU A 144 6.30 -2.92 4.08
C LEU A 144 6.46 -4.23 3.31
N LEU A 145 7.67 -4.49 2.81
CA LEU A 145 7.97 -5.67 2.00
C LEU A 145 9.17 -6.40 2.61
N THR A 146 9.00 -7.66 3.00
CA THR A 146 10.15 -8.45 3.44
C THR A 146 11.14 -8.67 2.31
N ASN A 147 12.41 -8.89 2.66
CA ASN A 147 13.36 -9.43 1.70
C ASN A 147 12.87 -10.82 1.23
N PRO A 148 13.01 -11.15 -0.08
CA PRO A 148 12.49 -12.40 -0.60
C PRO A 148 13.17 -13.61 0.07
N GLU A 149 12.41 -14.41 0.79
CA GLU A 149 12.83 -15.71 1.26
C GLU A 149 12.28 -16.80 0.33
N ARG A 150 13.14 -17.64 -0.24
CA ARG A 150 12.77 -18.70 -1.19
C ARG A 150 11.89 -18.19 -2.35
N GLY A 151 12.17 -16.96 -2.82
CA GLY A 151 11.44 -16.34 -3.94
C GLY A 151 10.06 -15.77 -3.57
N ARG A 152 9.64 -15.80 -2.30
CA ARG A 152 8.39 -15.21 -1.82
C ARG A 152 8.66 -13.99 -0.95
N ARG A 153 7.90 -12.92 -1.16
CA ARG A 153 7.94 -11.69 -0.38
C ARG A 153 6.64 -11.57 0.42
N ARG A 154 6.73 -11.29 1.71
CA ARG A 154 5.57 -10.90 2.51
C ARG A 154 5.32 -9.42 2.27
N ILE A 155 4.07 -9.04 2.02
CA ILE A 155 3.60 -7.67 1.86
C ILE A 155 2.69 -7.37 3.04
N VAL A 156 2.99 -6.30 3.77
CA VAL A 156 2.31 -5.98 5.03
C VAL A 156 1.96 -4.50 5.08
N LEU A 157 0.71 -4.19 5.41
CA LEU A 157 0.22 -2.85 5.63
C LEU A 157 0.45 -2.45 7.08
N ALA A 158 1.15 -1.34 7.28
CA ALA A 158 1.49 -0.75 8.58
C ALA A 158 0.77 0.59 8.80
N ASP A 159 0.81 1.09 10.02
CA ASP A 159 0.32 2.42 10.38
C ASP A 159 -1.18 2.64 10.09
N PHE A 160 -2.04 1.69 10.52
CA PHE A 160 -3.46 1.97 10.66
C PHE A 160 -3.66 3.25 11.47
N GLY A 161 -4.49 4.16 10.98
CA GLY A 161 -4.58 5.58 11.34
C GLY A 161 -4.74 5.98 12.81
N ILE A 162 -4.17 5.20 13.75
CA ILE A 162 -4.24 5.34 15.22
C ILE A 162 -3.99 6.78 15.72
N ALA A 163 -3.37 7.63 14.92
CA ALA A 163 -3.05 9.00 15.27
C ALA A 163 -3.80 10.07 14.45
N ARG A 164 -4.70 9.69 13.52
CA ARG A 164 -5.25 10.63 12.53
C ARG A 164 -6.63 11.18 12.81
N ASP A 165 -7.50 10.43 13.46
CA ASP A 165 -8.86 10.91 13.82
C ASP A 165 -8.83 12.19 14.71
N ALA A 166 -7.69 12.45 15.36
CA ALA A 166 -7.49 13.65 16.17
C ALA A 166 -7.41 14.95 15.35
N ALA A 167 -6.88 14.89 14.15
CA ALA A 167 -6.75 16.06 13.28
C ALA A 167 -8.08 16.40 12.56
N GLU A 168 -8.92 15.40 12.31
CA GLU A 168 -10.21 15.60 11.62
C GLU A 168 -11.26 16.31 12.47
N THR A 169 -11.21 16.16 13.80
CA THR A 169 -12.18 16.79 14.73
C THR A 169 -11.94 18.30 14.94
N HIS A 170 -10.73 18.80 14.64
CA HIS A 170 -10.36 20.20 14.81
C HIS A 170 -10.36 21.02 13.51
N GLY A 171 -11.00 20.51 12.47
CA GLY A 171 -11.02 21.15 11.13
C GLY A 171 -9.69 20.98 10.41
N LEU A 172 -9.76 20.72 9.11
CA LEU A 172 -8.62 20.70 8.17
C LEU A 172 -7.93 22.08 8.15
N THR A 173 -7.19 22.41 9.22
CA THR A 173 -6.29 23.56 9.16
C THR A 173 -5.07 23.16 8.37
N GLU A 174 -4.73 23.97 7.37
CA GLU A 174 -3.62 23.81 6.39
C GLU A 174 -2.27 23.44 7.03
N THR A 175 -2.13 23.59 8.34
CA THR A 175 -0.88 23.45 9.08
C THR A 175 -0.48 22.00 9.40
N ASN A 176 -1.38 21.02 9.33
CA ASN A 176 -1.08 19.62 9.74
C ASN A 176 -1.04 18.60 8.61
N MET A 177 -1.39 18.96 7.38
CA MET A 177 -1.28 18.07 6.23
C MET A 177 0.07 18.23 5.55
N THR A 178 0.98 17.29 5.77
CA THR A 178 2.23 17.25 4.99
C THR A 178 1.92 16.89 3.52
N VAL A 179 2.62 17.54 2.58
CA VAL A 179 2.50 17.29 1.12
C VAL A 179 2.50 15.81 0.79
N GLY A 180 3.28 14.99 1.50
CA GLY A 180 3.40 13.55 1.27
C GLY A 180 2.12 12.76 1.50
N THR A 181 1.23 13.22 2.37
CA THR A 181 -0.02 12.54 2.73
C THR A 181 -1.18 12.93 1.81
N VAL A 182 -1.25 14.20 1.40
CA VAL A 182 -2.31 14.73 0.52
C VAL A 182 -2.33 14.02 -0.83
N ASN A 183 -1.19 13.53 -1.30
CA ASN A 183 -1.05 12.86 -2.61
C ASN A 183 -1.89 11.58 -2.77
N TYR A 184 -2.45 11.03 -1.69
CA TYR A 184 -3.22 9.78 -1.72
C TYR A 184 -4.61 9.93 -1.08
N ALA A 185 -4.92 11.12 -0.55
CA ALA A 185 -6.17 11.37 0.14
C ALA A 185 -7.35 11.37 -0.84
N SER A 186 -8.45 10.71 -0.46
CA SER A 186 -9.66 10.69 -1.24
C SER A 186 -10.42 12.03 -1.17
N PRO A 187 -11.24 12.38 -2.18
CA PRO A 187 -12.04 13.60 -2.18
C PRO A 187 -12.88 13.78 -0.92
N GLU A 188 -13.53 12.70 -0.43
CA GLU A 188 -14.35 12.72 0.77
C GLU A 188 -13.54 12.95 2.05
N GLN A 189 -12.29 12.48 2.11
CA GLN A 189 -11.39 12.82 3.23
C GLN A 189 -11.00 14.30 3.21
N LEU A 190 -10.79 14.88 2.03
CA LEU A 190 -10.41 16.28 1.87
C LEU A 190 -11.56 17.27 2.13
N THR A 191 -12.80 16.80 2.05
CA THR A 191 -14.01 17.61 2.30
C THR A 191 -14.65 17.34 3.66
N ALA A 192 -14.01 16.53 4.53
CA ALA A 192 -14.55 16.09 5.82
C ALA A 192 -15.98 15.49 5.69
N SER A 193 -16.26 14.83 4.58
CA SER A 193 -17.52 14.15 4.32
C SER A 193 -17.53 12.77 5.01
N ARG A 194 -18.70 12.10 5.05
CA ARG A 194 -18.77 10.74 5.57
C ARG A 194 -17.87 9.80 4.77
N ILE A 195 -16.93 9.15 5.46
CA ILE A 195 -15.95 8.21 4.88
C ILE A 195 -16.39 6.76 5.13
N ASP A 196 -16.17 5.91 4.13
CA ASP A 196 -16.26 4.45 4.23
C ASP A 196 -15.00 3.79 3.62
N GLY A 197 -14.98 2.47 3.51
CA GLY A 197 -13.84 1.71 2.96
C GLY A 197 -13.41 2.12 1.55
N ARG A 198 -14.26 2.80 0.79
CA ARG A 198 -13.94 3.30 -0.55
C ARG A 198 -12.94 4.46 -0.52
N ALA A 199 -12.78 5.13 0.61
CA ALA A 199 -11.71 6.10 0.79
C ALA A 199 -10.33 5.42 0.77
N ASP A 200 -10.18 4.29 1.46
CA ASP A 200 -8.96 3.49 1.44
C ASP A 200 -8.71 2.87 0.06
N GLN A 201 -9.77 2.46 -0.64
CA GLN A 201 -9.68 1.99 -2.03
C GLN A 201 -9.11 3.08 -2.96
N TYR A 202 -9.55 4.34 -2.82
CA TYR A 202 -8.98 5.46 -3.57
C TYR A 202 -7.49 5.65 -3.25
N GLY A 203 -7.11 5.61 -1.97
CA GLY A 203 -5.71 5.68 -1.54
C GLY A 203 -4.87 4.54 -2.12
N LEU A 204 -5.42 3.32 -2.15
CA LEU A 204 -4.77 2.15 -2.76
C LEU A 204 -4.60 2.34 -4.28
N ALA A 205 -5.59 2.88 -4.97
CA ALA A 205 -5.50 3.15 -6.40
C ALA A 205 -4.50 4.28 -6.72
N ALA A 206 -4.46 5.35 -5.91
CA ALA A 206 -3.46 6.41 -6.02
C ALA A 206 -2.04 5.89 -5.73
N THR A 207 -1.92 4.96 -4.77
CA THR A 207 -0.68 4.25 -4.48
C THR A 207 -0.26 3.38 -5.67
N ALA A 208 -1.17 2.59 -6.24
CA ALA A 208 -0.88 1.76 -7.42
C ALA A 208 -0.44 2.62 -8.62
N TYR A 209 -1.10 3.76 -8.87
CA TYR A 209 -0.68 4.72 -9.89
C TYR A 209 0.77 5.18 -9.66
N HIS A 210 1.10 5.60 -8.43
CA HIS A 210 2.46 6.04 -8.08
C HIS A 210 3.49 4.92 -8.28
N LEU A 211 3.20 3.71 -7.83
CA LEU A 211 4.10 2.56 -8.01
C LEU A 211 4.29 2.21 -9.48
N LEU A 212 3.26 2.34 -10.31
CA LEU A 212 3.32 2.08 -11.75
C LEU A 212 4.11 3.16 -12.52
N THR A 213 4.09 4.41 -12.08
CA THR A 213 4.66 5.54 -12.85
C THR A 213 5.97 6.08 -12.30
N GLY A 214 6.28 5.83 -11.02
CA GLY A 214 7.41 6.45 -10.31
C GLY A 214 7.08 7.80 -9.69
N ALA A 215 5.89 8.36 -9.93
CA ALA A 215 5.49 9.67 -9.43
C ALA A 215 4.04 9.69 -8.91
N PRO A 216 3.72 10.51 -7.89
CA PRO A 216 2.34 10.70 -7.44
C PRO A 216 1.45 11.24 -8.57
N MET A 217 0.18 10.82 -8.58
CA MET A 217 -0.80 11.18 -9.60
C MET A 217 -0.93 12.71 -9.81
N PHE A 218 -0.90 13.47 -8.74
CA PHE A 218 -1.06 14.93 -8.76
C PHE A 218 0.09 15.64 -8.03
N GLY A 219 1.32 15.21 -8.26
CA GLY A 219 2.51 15.80 -7.61
C GLY A 219 2.60 17.31 -7.81
N ASN A 220 2.74 18.05 -6.71
CA ASN A 220 3.02 19.48 -6.68
C ASN A 220 3.62 19.85 -5.33
N SER A 221 4.43 20.90 -5.26
CA SER A 221 4.98 21.42 -4.01
C SER A 221 3.95 22.16 -3.14
N ASN A 222 2.86 22.66 -3.75
CA ASN A 222 1.79 23.34 -3.03
C ASN A 222 0.65 22.35 -2.71
N PRO A 223 0.39 22.05 -1.42
CA PRO A 223 -0.69 21.14 -1.01
C PRO A 223 -2.07 21.56 -1.50
N ALA A 224 -2.38 22.85 -1.55
CA ALA A 224 -3.68 23.33 -2.01
C ALA A 224 -3.94 22.99 -3.49
N VAL A 225 -2.89 23.01 -4.32
CA VAL A 225 -2.99 22.60 -5.73
C VAL A 225 -3.27 21.09 -5.82
N VAL A 226 -2.62 20.29 -5.00
CA VAL A 226 -2.84 18.82 -4.94
C VAL A 226 -4.26 18.53 -4.48
N ILE A 227 -4.74 19.17 -3.42
CA ILE A 227 -6.11 19.06 -2.92
C ILE A 227 -7.11 19.40 -4.04
N GLY A 228 -6.95 20.58 -4.68
CA GLY A 228 -7.83 21.00 -5.78
C GLY A 228 -7.89 19.99 -6.93
N ARG A 229 -6.77 19.33 -7.25
CA ARG A 229 -6.73 18.28 -8.28
C ARG A 229 -7.41 17.00 -7.83
N HIS A 230 -7.21 16.54 -6.58
CA HIS A 230 -7.91 15.39 -6.04
C HIS A 230 -9.42 15.59 -6.03
N LEU A 231 -9.89 16.83 -5.77
CA LEU A 231 -11.31 17.15 -5.76
C LEU A 231 -11.91 17.23 -7.19
N ASN A 232 -11.19 17.84 -8.15
CA ASN A 232 -11.81 18.30 -9.39
C ASN A 232 -11.18 17.74 -10.68
N ALA A 233 -9.89 17.37 -10.67
CA ALA A 233 -9.23 16.94 -11.90
C ALA A 233 -9.43 15.43 -12.14
N ALA A 234 -9.64 15.07 -13.42
CA ALA A 234 -9.59 13.67 -13.81
C ALA A 234 -8.21 13.05 -13.50
N PRO A 235 -8.13 11.77 -13.11
CA PRO A 235 -6.84 11.11 -12.95
C PRO A 235 -6.10 11.09 -14.29
N PRO A 236 -4.77 11.38 -14.29
CA PRO A 236 -3.96 11.30 -15.50
C PRO A 236 -3.96 9.86 -16.03
N ARG A 237 -3.98 9.71 -17.35
CA ARG A 237 -3.92 8.39 -17.97
C ARG A 237 -2.50 7.86 -17.96
N LEU A 238 -2.33 6.57 -17.65
CA LEU A 238 -1.06 5.89 -17.79
C LEU A 238 -0.58 5.89 -19.24
N ALA A 239 -1.51 5.78 -20.20
CA ALA A 239 -1.24 5.79 -21.63
C ALA A 239 -0.46 7.03 -22.10
N ASP A 240 -0.65 8.18 -21.44
CA ASP A 240 -0.03 9.45 -21.84
C ASP A 240 1.50 9.44 -21.58
N SER A 241 1.96 8.74 -20.55
CA SER A 241 3.37 8.64 -20.20
C SER A 241 3.96 7.25 -20.45
N ARG A 242 3.14 6.20 -20.41
CA ARG A 242 3.52 4.79 -20.55
C ARG A 242 2.49 4.02 -21.37
N PRO A 243 2.52 4.11 -22.72
CA PRO A 243 1.50 3.52 -23.60
C PRO A 243 1.26 2.02 -23.37
N ALA A 244 2.29 1.27 -22.98
CA ALA A 244 2.19 -0.16 -22.64
C ALA A 244 1.25 -0.45 -21.46
N LEU A 245 0.96 0.54 -20.61
CA LEU A 245 0.07 0.43 -19.46
C LEU A 245 -1.37 0.91 -19.76
N ALA A 246 -1.67 1.30 -21.00
CA ALA A 246 -3.00 1.75 -21.42
C ALA A 246 -4.16 0.81 -20.99
N PRO A 247 -4.01 -0.53 -21.00
CA PRO A 247 -5.07 -1.42 -20.52
C PRO A 247 -5.45 -1.27 -19.06
N LEU A 248 -4.60 -0.64 -18.22
CA LEU A 248 -4.87 -0.40 -16.81
C LEU A 248 -5.68 0.88 -16.57
N ASP A 249 -5.73 1.79 -17.55
CA ASP A 249 -6.43 3.09 -17.42
C ASP A 249 -7.90 2.98 -17.00
N PRO A 250 -8.74 2.09 -17.59
CA PRO A 250 -10.14 1.99 -17.20
C PRO A 250 -10.32 1.54 -15.74
N VAL A 251 -9.44 0.66 -15.26
CA VAL A 251 -9.48 0.15 -13.88
C VAL A 251 -9.12 1.25 -12.89
N LEU A 252 -8.02 1.98 -13.16
CA LEU A 252 -7.60 3.09 -12.31
C LEU A 252 -8.60 4.26 -12.36
N ALA A 253 -9.14 4.60 -13.54
CA ALA A 253 -10.14 5.64 -13.66
C ALA A 253 -11.39 5.36 -12.83
N LYS A 254 -11.86 4.10 -12.80
CA LYS A 254 -12.97 3.69 -11.96
C LYS A 254 -12.64 3.78 -10.48
N ALA A 255 -11.50 3.23 -10.03
CA ALA A 255 -11.10 3.24 -8.62
C ALA A 255 -10.82 4.66 -8.08
N LEU A 256 -10.41 5.59 -8.96
CA LEU A 256 -10.11 6.99 -8.68
C LEU A 256 -11.29 7.94 -8.99
N ALA A 257 -12.50 7.41 -9.21
CA ALA A 257 -13.70 8.22 -9.40
C ALA A 257 -13.92 9.14 -8.19
N LYS A 258 -14.37 10.37 -8.45
CA LYS A 258 -14.55 11.38 -7.39
C LYS A 258 -15.69 11.01 -6.46
N ASN A 259 -16.82 10.57 -7.01
CA ASN A 259 -17.93 10.06 -6.24
C ASN A 259 -17.58 8.61 -5.78
N PRO A 260 -17.57 8.31 -4.47
CA PRO A 260 -17.29 6.97 -3.96
C PRO A 260 -18.22 5.88 -4.51
N GLN A 261 -19.46 6.23 -4.88
CA GLN A 261 -20.44 5.28 -5.43
C GLN A 261 -20.07 4.75 -6.82
N ASP A 262 -19.23 5.47 -7.57
CA ASP A 262 -18.79 5.08 -8.90
C ASP A 262 -17.57 4.16 -8.88
N ARG A 263 -16.97 3.94 -7.70
CA ARG A 263 -15.82 3.08 -7.48
C ARG A 263 -16.20 1.60 -7.42
N PHE A 264 -15.24 0.73 -7.15
CA PHE A 264 -15.50 -0.68 -6.86
C PHE A 264 -16.14 -0.83 -5.47
N LEU A 265 -16.83 -1.94 -5.22
CA LEU A 265 -17.49 -2.18 -3.95
C LEU A 265 -16.50 -2.44 -2.81
N SER A 266 -15.37 -3.09 -3.12
CA SER A 266 -14.34 -3.46 -2.16
C SER A 266 -12.93 -3.15 -2.70
N CYS A 267 -11.93 -3.17 -1.81
CA CYS A 267 -10.53 -3.05 -2.19
C CYS A 267 -10.05 -4.28 -2.96
N THR A 268 -10.55 -5.46 -2.62
CA THR A 268 -10.26 -6.72 -3.31
C THR A 268 -10.87 -6.77 -4.70
N ASP A 269 -12.06 -6.19 -4.94
CA ASP A 269 -12.63 -6.05 -6.29
C ASP A 269 -11.75 -5.20 -7.21
N PHE A 270 -11.24 -4.07 -6.68
CA PHE A 270 -10.28 -3.23 -7.41
C PHE A 270 -8.99 -4.01 -7.71
N ALA A 271 -8.40 -4.67 -6.71
CA ALA A 271 -7.16 -5.43 -6.87
C ALA A 271 -7.32 -6.56 -7.91
N ALA A 272 -8.43 -7.29 -7.87
CA ALA A 272 -8.75 -8.33 -8.83
C ALA A 272 -8.94 -7.78 -10.27
N ALA A 273 -9.55 -6.60 -10.40
CA ALA A 273 -9.68 -5.95 -11.71
C ALA A 273 -8.31 -5.51 -12.25
N LEU A 274 -7.43 -4.97 -11.38
CA LEU A 274 -6.07 -4.58 -11.73
C LEU A 274 -5.25 -5.81 -12.17
N GLN A 275 -5.31 -6.90 -11.41
CA GLN A 275 -4.63 -8.15 -11.73
C GLN A 275 -5.04 -8.69 -13.12
N ARG A 276 -6.35 -8.77 -13.41
CA ARG A 276 -6.86 -9.21 -14.72
C ARG A 276 -6.37 -8.32 -15.86
N ALA A 277 -6.34 -7.00 -15.67
CA ALA A 277 -5.86 -6.07 -16.68
C ALA A 277 -4.36 -6.24 -16.96
N VAL A 278 -3.56 -6.52 -15.92
CA VAL A 278 -2.12 -6.83 -16.05
C VAL A 278 -1.92 -8.13 -16.80
N GLU A 279 -2.67 -9.19 -16.48
CA GLU A 279 -2.57 -10.49 -17.15
C GLU A 279 -2.98 -10.41 -18.62
N GLY A 280 -4.07 -9.69 -18.92
CA GLY A 280 -4.53 -9.46 -20.29
C GLY A 280 -3.58 -8.61 -21.14
N SER A 281 -2.66 -7.89 -20.50
CA SER A 281 -1.64 -7.05 -21.16
C SER A 281 -0.35 -7.84 -21.48
N ARG A 282 -0.20 -9.07 -21.00
CA ARG A 282 0.96 -9.91 -21.31
C ARG A 282 0.89 -10.32 -22.78
N PRO A 283 1.99 -10.15 -23.57
CA PRO A 283 2.06 -10.71 -24.90
C PRO A 283 1.78 -12.21 -24.81
N LEU A 284 0.90 -12.72 -25.67
CA LEU A 284 0.73 -14.17 -25.84
C LEU A 284 2.10 -14.77 -26.15
N PRO A 285 2.49 -15.87 -25.50
CA PRO A 285 3.70 -16.58 -25.89
C PRO A 285 3.60 -16.90 -27.38
N PRO A 286 4.70 -16.80 -28.17
CA PRO A 286 4.68 -17.15 -29.56
C PRO A 286 4.09 -18.54 -29.69
N LEU A 287 3.09 -18.69 -30.57
CA LEU A 287 2.52 -19.99 -30.92
C LEU A 287 3.69 -20.87 -31.37
N VAL A 288 4.06 -21.84 -30.54
CA VAL A 288 4.99 -22.90 -30.97
C VAL A 288 4.28 -23.63 -32.10
N PRO A 289 4.82 -23.65 -33.35
CA PRO A 289 4.19 -24.41 -34.40
C PRO A 289 4.03 -25.85 -33.91
N ALA A 290 2.84 -26.42 -34.11
CA ALA A 290 2.60 -27.82 -33.80
C ALA A 290 3.69 -28.64 -34.46
N PRO A 291 4.29 -29.65 -33.80
CA PRO A 291 5.26 -30.54 -34.41
C PRO A 291 4.65 -31.04 -35.73
N GLY A 292 5.37 -30.80 -36.84
CA GLY A 292 4.89 -31.15 -38.18
C GLY A 292 4.38 -32.58 -38.17
N ALA A 293 3.22 -32.83 -38.77
CA ALA A 293 2.69 -34.18 -38.94
C ALA A 293 3.78 -35.06 -39.54
N PRO A 294 3.94 -36.31 -39.07
CA PRO A 294 4.94 -37.21 -39.63
C PRO A 294 4.70 -37.36 -41.15
N PRO A 295 5.77 -37.41 -41.96
CA PRO A 295 5.63 -37.59 -43.41
C PRO A 295 4.80 -38.83 -43.68
N GLY A 296 3.77 -38.67 -44.53
CA GLY A 296 2.93 -39.76 -44.93
C GLY A 296 3.74 -40.88 -45.61
N PRO A 297 3.25 -42.13 -45.58
CA PRO A 297 3.96 -43.24 -46.16
C PRO A 297 4.27 -42.98 -47.65
N PRO A 298 5.43 -43.40 -48.15
CA PRO A 298 5.83 -43.18 -49.56
C PRO A 298 4.80 -43.77 -50.50
N ALA A 299 4.45 -43.00 -51.53
CA ALA A 299 3.57 -43.46 -52.62
C ALA A 299 4.11 -44.71 -53.21
N GLY A 300 3.30 -45.77 -53.26
CA GLY A 300 3.67 -47.04 -53.91
C GLY A 300 3.99 -46.86 -55.44
N PRO A 301 4.77 -47.76 -56.01
CA PRO A 301 5.16 -47.66 -57.44
C PRO A 301 3.93 -47.70 -58.35
N PRO A 302 3.95 -46.97 -59.45
CA PRO A 302 2.84 -46.96 -60.41
C PRO A 302 2.59 -48.37 -61.00
N PRO A 303 1.34 -48.73 -61.35
CA PRO A 303 1.04 -50.01 -61.94
C PRO A 303 1.66 -50.14 -63.29
N ALA A 304 2.19 -51.38 -63.58
CA ALA A 304 2.79 -51.69 -64.82
C ALA A 304 1.80 -51.59 -66.00
N PRO A 305 2.21 -51.16 -67.21
CA PRO A 305 1.32 -51.11 -68.39
C PRO A 305 0.88 -52.47 -68.78
N PRO A 306 -0.35 -52.64 -69.39
CA PRO A 306 -0.85 -53.91 -69.86
C PRO A 306 -0.02 -54.42 -71.03
N ALA A 307 0.36 -55.72 -70.97
CA ALA A 307 1.02 -56.39 -72.07
C ALA A 307 0.05 -56.55 -73.26
N GLY A 308 0.42 -56.04 -74.45
CA GLY A 308 -0.22 -56.23 -75.68
C GLY A 308 0.38 -57.42 -76.43
#